data_1ff4a09fc5fe909618238130de90d21e
#
_entry.id   1ff4a09fc5fe909618238130de90d21e
#
_cell.length_a   1.000
_cell.length_b   1.000
_cell.length_c   1.000
_cell.angle_alpha   90.00
_cell.angle_beta   90.00
_cell.angle_gamma   90.00
#
_symmetry.space_group_name_H-M   'P 1'
#
loop_
_entity.id
_entity.type
_entity.pdbx_description
1 polymer ?
#
loop_
_entity_poly.entity_id
_entity_poly.type
_entity_poly.pdbx_seq_one_letter_code
_entity_poly.pdbx_strand_id
1 'polypeptide(L)'
;MPVLQCLGTLPSSAEREQLRRFRSSISKGIQLGQVAIYCRVSTDDPSCTRQQRDLRAFARRAGHRIVAVFKETASGAKNDRVERNKAMALAQAREIDAILVTELSRWGRSTQDLVQTLDDLHSWKVSVLAPTGLSFDLSTASGKLMRTIMAGLAEFERDLIRERVKSGLASARARGVALGRQVGQRPSDKKTRRVLGLHADGLSYRLIARNVGLSKNTVMAIVKRGSAARLL
;
A
#
# COMPACT_ATOMS: atom_id res chain seq x y z
N MET A 1 -9.15 -18.09 49.08
CA MET A 1 -8.04 -18.96 48.68
C MET A 1 -8.53 -19.90 47.57
N PRO A 2 -7.86 -20.11 46.41
CA PRO A 2 -6.46 -19.89 46.18
C PRO A 2 -6.15 -18.90 44.99
N VAL A 3 -5.15 -18.11 45.22
CA VAL A 3 -4.32 -17.47 44.17
C VAL A 3 -3.23 -18.48 43.85
N LEU A 4 -3.01 -18.81 42.57
CA LEU A 4 -1.77 -19.24 41.92
C LEU A 4 -2.11 -20.05 40.66
N GLN A 5 -1.81 -19.48 39.51
CA GLN A 5 -1.15 -20.16 38.39
C GLN A 5 -1.20 -19.31 37.12
N CYS A 6 -0.30 -18.32 37.05
CA CYS A 6 0.22 -17.83 35.77
C CYS A 6 1.73 -18.11 35.74
N LEU A 7 2.09 -19.41 35.76
CA LEU A 7 3.41 -19.87 35.36
C LEU A 7 3.42 -19.90 33.83
N GLY A 8 4.03 -18.88 33.23
CA GLY A 8 4.39 -18.88 31.82
C GLY A 8 5.20 -20.13 31.52
N THR A 9 4.69 -21.00 30.67
CA THR A 9 5.38 -22.17 30.15
C THR A 9 6.73 -21.76 29.58
N LEU A 10 7.80 -22.28 30.17
CA LEU A 10 9.15 -22.12 29.62
C LEU A 10 9.16 -22.72 28.22
N PRO A 11 9.76 -22.04 27.22
CA PRO A 11 9.80 -22.54 25.85
C PRO A 11 10.46 -23.92 25.81
N SER A 12 9.90 -24.82 25.01
CA SER A 12 10.38 -26.20 24.84
C SER A 12 11.84 -26.22 24.37
N SER A 13 12.52 -27.34 24.54
CA SER A 13 13.90 -27.50 24.07
C SER A 13 14.05 -27.23 22.56
N ALA A 14 13.05 -27.59 21.76
CA ALA A 14 13.01 -27.32 20.32
C ALA A 14 12.87 -25.84 20.01
N GLU A 15 12.02 -25.12 20.74
CA GLU A 15 11.88 -23.66 20.59
C GLU A 15 13.13 -22.90 21.03
N ARG A 16 13.82 -23.38 22.08
CA ARG A 16 15.11 -22.82 22.51
C ARG A 16 16.20 -23.06 21.47
N GLU A 17 16.23 -24.22 20.84
CA GLU A 17 17.17 -24.55 19.77
C GLU A 17 16.88 -23.74 18.50
N GLN A 18 15.61 -23.58 18.15
CA GLN A 18 15.18 -22.72 17.03
C GLN A 18 15.53 -21.26 17.28
N LEU A 19 15.34 -20.77 18.50
CA LEU A 19 15.78 -19.44 18.94
C LEU A 19 17.31 -19.29 18.94
N ARG A 20 18.06 -20.34 19.29
CA ARG A 20 19.53 -20.34 19.20
C ARG A 20 20.02 -20.30 17.76
N ARG A 21 19.46 -21.12 16.87
CA ARG A 21 19.78 -21.11 15.42
C ARG A 21 19.41 -19.78 14.78
N PHE A 22 18.26 -19.24 15.11
CA PHE A 22 17.85 -17.89 14.70
C PHE A 22 18.83 -16.82 15.21
N ARG A 23 19.25 -16.91 16.48
CA ARG A 23 20.28 -16.01 17.07
C ARG A 23 21.64 -16.14 16.39
N SER A 24 22.09 -17.35 16.05
CA SER A 24 23.37 -17.57 15.36
C SER A 24 23.35 -17.14 13.90
N SER A 25 22.22 -17.25 13.23
CA SER A 25 22.02 -16.76 11.86
C SER A 25 21.99 -15.22 11.79
N ILE A 26 21.37 -14.56 12.79
CA ILE A 26 21.33 -13.10 12.90
C ILE A 26 22.72 -12.55 13.27
N SER A 27 23.46 -13.22 14.15
CA SER A 27 24.77 -12.70 14.61
C SER A 27 25.90 -12.85 13.59
N LYS A 28 25.72 -13.60 12.52
CA LYS A 28 26.74 -13.77 11.45
C LYS A 28 26.65 -12.77 10.30
N GLY A 29 25.64 -11.91 10.24
CA GLY A 29 25.46 -10.98 9.10
C GLY A 29 24.99 -9.58 9.42
N ILE A 30 24.54 -9.28 10.64
CA ILE A 30 24.00 -7.95 10.97
C ILE A 30 25.11 -7.15 11.67
N GLN A 31 25.75 -6.26 10.92
CA GLN A 31 26.60 -5.22 11.52
C GLN A 31 25.75 -4.36 12.46
N LEU A 32 26.39 -3.85 13.53
CA LEU A 32 25.84 -2.84 14.45
C LEU A 32 25.27 -1.66 13.63
N GLY A 33 23.99 -1.70 13.30
CA GLY A 33 23.35 -0.75 12.39
C GLY A 33 22.40 0.19 13.11
N GLN A 34 22.10 1.30 12.46
CA GLN A 34 21.07 2.24 12.87
C GLN A 34 19.69 1.71 12.48
N VAL A 35 18.75 1.69 13.42
CA VAL A 35 17.42 1.12 13.16
C VAL A 35 16.32 2.08 13.57
N ALA A 36 15.23 2.05 12.80
CA ALA A 36 13.96 2.66 13.19
C ALA A 36 12.99 1.57 13.68
N ILE A 37 12.18 1.88 14.67
CA ILE A 37 11.10 1.02 15.14
C ILE A 37 9.78 1.54 14.57
N TYR A 38 8.99 0.66 13.97
CA TYR A 38 7.64 0.98 13.53
C TYR A 38 6.62 0.07 14.22
N CYS A 39 5.66 0.70 14.91
CA CYS A 39 4.55 0.03 15.58
C CYS A 39 3.22 0.51 14.99
N ARG A 40 2.32 -0.43 14.66
CA ARG A 40 0.95 -0.12 14.23
C ARG A 40 -0.06 -0.75 15.17
N VAL A 41 -1.00 0.07 15.64
CA VAL A 41 -2.06 -0.34 16.56
C VAL A 41 -3.43 0.13 16.08
N SER A 42 -4.48 -0.57 16.46
CA SER A 42 -5.84 -0.06 16.41
C SER A 42 -6.06 0.98 17.52
N THR A 43 -7.06 1.85 17.36
CA THR A 43 -7.29 3.07 18.17
C THR A 43 -7.36 2.82 19.68
N ASP A 44 -7.73 1.61 20.15
CA ASP A 44 -7.98 1.27 21.55
C ASP A 44 -7.07 0.16 22.10
N ASP A 45 -5.92 -0.09 21.46
CA ASP A 45 -5.09 -1.23 21.82
C ASP A 45 -3.89 -0.81 22.70
N PRO A 46 -3.85 -1.20 24.00
CA PRO A 46 -2.70 -0.95 24.88
C PRO A 46 -1.44 -1.70 24.48
N SER A 47 -1.51 -2.55 23.44
CA SER A 47 -0.39 -3.38 22.96
C SER A 47 0.76 -2.58 22.35
N CYS A 48 0.55 -1.31 21.96
CA CYS A 48 1.60 -0.48 21.37
C CYS A 48 2.83 -0.32 22.29
N THR A 49 2.58 -0.07 23.56
CA THR A 49 3.66 0.07 24.55
C THR A 49 4.43 -1.24 24.73
N ARG A 50 3.72 -2.38 24.73
CA ARG A 50 4.33 -3.72 24.79
C ARG A 50 5.14 -4.00 23.54
N GLN A 51 4.58 -3.80 22.35
CA GLN A 51 5.28 -3.98 21.08
C GLN A 51 6.57 -3.14 21.04
N GLN A 52 6.46 -1.86 21.40
CA GLN A 52 7.63 -0.98 21.42
C GLN A 52 8.70 -1.45 22.42
N ARG A 53 8.29 -1.91 23.60
CA ARG A 53 9.22 -2.44 24.62
C ARG A 53 9.94 -3.68 24.09
N ASP A 54 9.22 -4.59 23.46
CA ASP A 54 9.77 -5.85 22.97
C ASP A 54 10.75 -5.60 21.79
N LEU A 55 10.41 -4.68 20.87
CA LEU A 55 11.29 -4.26 19.78
C LEU A 55 12.54 -3.53 20.29
N ARG A 56 12.42 -2.68 21.32
CA ARG A 56 13.58 -2.04 21.96
C ARG A 56 14.50 -3.05 22.62
N ALA A 57 13.92 -4.06 23.30
CA ALA A 57 14.68 -5.14 23.91
C ALA A 57 15.39 -5.98 22.85
N PHE A 58 14.73 -6.24 21.71
CA PHE A 58 15.36 -6.91 20.57
C PHE A 58 16.53 -6.10 20.01
N ALA A 59 16.31 -4.81 19.70
CA ALA A 59 17.35 -3.93 19.16
C ALA A 59 18.59 -3.90 20.07
N ARG A 60 18.40 -3.73 21.40
CA ARG A 60 19.50 -3.74 22.36
C ARG A 60 20.27 -5.07 22.39
N ARG A 61 19.56 -6.21 22.37
CA ARG A 61 20.20 -7.53 22.35
C ARG A 61 21.00 -7.79 21.07
N ALA A 62 20.53 -7.25 19.95
CA ALA A 62 21.20 -7.35 18.66
C ALA A 62 22.30 -6.29 18.48
N GLY A 63 22.47 -5.37 19.44
CA GLY A 63 23.48 -4.30 19.38
C GLY A 63 23.09 -3.14 18.47
N HIS A 64 21.84 -3.05 18.00
CA HIS A 64 21.40 -1.96 17.12
C HIS A 64 21.20 -0.64 17.89
N ARG A 65 21.55 0.46 17.22
CA ARG A 65 21.24 1.81 17.68
C ARG A 65 19.87 2.25 17.17
N ILE A 66 18.95 2.55 18.07
CA ILE A 66 17.62 3.04 17.73
C ILE A 66 17.71 4.55 17.43
N VAL A 67 17.43 4.94 16.18
CA VAL A 67 17.43 6.33 15.70
C VAL A 67 16.05 6.97 15.92
N ALA A 68 14.99 6.27 15.59
CA ALA A 68 13.61 6.77 15.67
C ALA A 68 12.60 5.69 16.04
N VAL A 69 11.45 6.12 16.55
CA VAL A 69 10.31 5.25 16.86
C VAL A 69 9.05 5.88 16.30
N PHE A 70 8.42 5.19 15.37
CA PHE A 70 7.20 5.60 14.70
C PHE A 70 6.02 4.78 15.20
N LYS A 71 4.95 5.48 15.60
CA LYS A 71 3.71 4.87 16.11
C LYS A 71 2.56 5.27 15.20
N GLU A 72 2.02 4.32 14.48
CA GLU A 72 0.88 4.52 13.60
C GLU A 72 -0.40 4.05 14.29
N THR A 73 -1.37 4.94 14.42
CA THR A 73 -2.72 4.57 14.90
C THR A 73 -3.62 4.36 13.69
N ALA A 74 -4.09 3.13 13.50
CA ALA A 74 -5.00 2.80 12.41
C ALA A 74 -6.41 3.27 12.73
N SER A 75 -6.80 4.50 12.33
CA SER A 75 -8.19 4.89 12.23
C SER A 75 -8.78 4.37 10.91
N GLY A 76 -9.90 3.66 10.95
CA GLY A 76 -10.47 2.94 9.81
C GLY A 76 -10.88 3.79 8.59
N ALA A 77 -10.84 5.12 8.67
CA ALA A 77 -11.32 6.03 7.62
C ALA A 77 -10.21 6.80 6.87
N LYS A 78 -9.01 6.95 7.43
CA LYS A 78 -7.89 7.66 6.77
C LYS A 78 -6.72 6.73 6.57
N ASN A 79 -6.43 6.46 5.30
CA ASN A 79 -5.40 5.53 4.84
C ASN A 79 -4.00 6.15 4.80
N ASP A 80 -3.80 7.33 5.40
CA ASP A 80 -2.53 8.03 5.44
C ASP A 80 -1.62 7.45 6.52
N ARG A 81 -0.65 6.66 6.10
CA ARG A 81 0.39 6.12 6.97
C ARG A 81 1.52 7.12 7.12
N VAL A 82 1.23 8.24 7.77
CA VAL A 82 2.18 9.35 7.94
C VAL A 82 3.45 8.88 8.63
N GLU A 83 3.31 8.06 9.67
CA GLU A 83 4.46 7.57 10.44
C GLU A 83 5.29 6.55 9.65
N ARG A 84 4.65 5.68 8.83
CA ARG A 84 5.37 4.79 7.93
C ARG A 84 6.14 5.60 6.87
N ASN A 85 5.52 6.62 6.31
CA ASN A 85 6.16 7.46 5.29
C ASN A 85 7.41 8.18 5.86
N LYS A 86 7.38 8.59 7.14
CA LYS A 86 8.57 9.13 7.82
C LYS A 86 9.67 8.07 7.94
N ALA A 87 9.31 6.82 8.29
CA ALA A 87 10.28 5.72 8.34
C ALA A 87 10.89 5.44 6.96
N MET A 88 10.07 5.46 5.89
CA MET A 88 10.53 5.33 4.51
C MET A 88 11.46 6.48 4.10
N ALA A 89 11.18 7.71 4.52
CA ALA A 89 12.04 8.87 4.24
C ALA A 89 13.43 8.70 4.88
N LEU A 90 13.52 8.23 6.13
CA LEU A 90 14.81 7.92 6.76
C LEU A 90 15.57 6.80 6.03
N ALA A 91 14.83 5.77 5.57
CA ALA A 91 15.42 4.69 4.78
C ALA A 91 15.96 5.20 3.43
N GLN A 92 15.21 6.05 2.74
CA GLN A 92 15.62 6.66 1.48
C GLN A 92 16.83 7.57 1.64
N ALA A 93 16.90 8.33 2.75
CA ALA A 93 18.06 9.16 3.12
C ALA A 93 19.25 8.33 3.59
N ARG A 94 19.11 7.00 3.73
CA ARG A 94 20.14 6.08 4.26
C ARG A 94 20.61 6.44 5.67
N GLU A 95 19.72 6.98 6.47
CA GLU A 95 19.97 7.29 7.88
C GLU A 95 19.74 6.07 8.79
N ILE A 96 19.16 5.00 8.24
CA ILE A 96 18.92 3.74 8.93
C ILE A 96 19.28 2.55 8.03
N ASP A 97 19.72 1.46 8.67
CA ASP A 97 20.10 0.20 8.01
C ASP A 97 18.97 -0.81 8.04
N ALA A 98 18.05 -0.68 9.02
CA ALA A 98 16.88 -1.56 9.10
C ALA A 98 15.68 -0.89 9.79
N ILE A 99 14.50 -1.41 9.47
CA ILE A 99 13.23 -1.09 10.14
C ILE A 99 12.79 -2.30 10.95
N LEU A 100 12.56 -2.10 12.24
CA LEU A 100 12.07 -3.14 13.14
C LEU A 100 10.55 -3.06 13.24
N VAL A 101 9.87 -4.17 12.98
CA VAL A 101 8.42 -4.33 13.11
C VAL A 101 8.12 -5.58 13.94
N THR A 102 6.97 -5.66 14.59
CA THR A 102 6.59 -6.89 15.31
C THR A 102 6.32 -8.04 14.34
N GLU A 103 5.61 -7.74 13.26
CA GLU A 103 5.24 -8.65 12.18
C GLU A 103 5.15 -7.88 10.87
N LEU A 104 5.39 -8.55 9.74
CA LEU A 104 5.28 -7.92 8.42
C LEU A 104 3.85 -7.51 8.06
N SER A 105 2.85 -8.18 8.61
CA SER A 105 1.44 -7.79 8.51
C SER A 105 1.16 -6.41 9.08
N ARG A 106 2.01 -5.91 9.97
CA ARG A 106 1.92 -4.55 10.51
C ARG A 106 2.56 -3.52 9.60
N TRP A 107 3.54 -3.94 8.78
CA TRP A 107 4.21 -3.08 7.81
C TRP A 107 3.37 -2.86 6.55
N GLY A 108 2.98 -3.93 5.85
CA GLY A 108 2.13 -3.88 4.66
C GLY A 108 0.64 -3.74 4.99
N ARG A 109 -0.15 -3.20 4.08
CA ARG A 109 -1.63 -3.22 4.10
C ARG A 109 -2.23 -4.27 3.16
N SER A 110 -1.47 -4.69 2.18
CA SER A 110 -1.76 -5.75 1.23
C SER A 110 -0.45 -6.39 0.81
N THR A 111 -0.50 -7.57 0.21
CA THR A 111 0.66 -8.25 -0.34
C THR A 111 1.38 -7.37 -1.36
N GLN A 112 0.63 -6.66 -2.22
CA GLN A 112 1.19 -5.74 -3.21
C GLN A 112 1.92 -4.56 -2.57
N ASP A 113 1.32 -3.88 -1.58
CA ASP A 113 1.94 -2.77 -0.84
C ASP A 113 3.19 -3.23 -0.08
N LEU A 114 3.15 -4.44 0.48
CA LEU A 114 4.31 -5.04 1.15
C LEU A 114 5.46 -5.26 0.16
N VAL A 115 5.20 -5.92 -0.98
CA VAL A 115 6.21 -6.18 -1.99
C VAL A 115 6.82 -4.90 -2.53
N GLN A 116 5.98 -3.91 -2.88
CA GLN A 116 6.45 -2.62 -3.40
C GLN A 116 7.38 -1.93 -2.39
N THR A 117 7.00 -1.86 -1.13
CA THR A 117 7.83 -1.21 -0.10
C THR A 117 9.09 -2.00 0.22
N LEU A 118 9.07 -3.34 0.12
CA LEU A 118 10.26 -4.16 0.27
C LEU A 118 11.24 -3.95 -0.91
N ASP A 119 10.75 -3.75 -2.13
CA ASP A 119 11.58 -3.42 -3.29
C ASP A 119 12.23 -2.05 -3.14
N ASP A 120 11.47 -1.04 -2.70
CA ASP A 120 12.01 0.29 -2.42
C ASP A 120 13.12 0.22 -1.36
N LEU A 121 12.86 -0.44 -0.23
CA LEU A 121 13.82 -0.63 0.85
C LEU A 121 15.06 -1.41 0.40
N HIS A 122 14.87 -2.43 -0.44
CA HIS A 122 15.99 -3.18 -1.02
C HIS A 122 16.89 -2.29 -1.89
N SER A 123 16.30 -1.41 -2.72
CA SER A 123 17.04 -0.47 -3.56
C SER A 123 17.89 0.50 -2.72
N TRP A 124 17.42 0.84 -1.53
CA TRP A 124 18.12 1.69 -0.56
C TRP A 124 19.05 0.91 0.38
N LYS A 125 19.11 -0.43 0.25
CA LYS A 125 19.88 -1.35 1.11
C LYS A 125 19.44 -1.35 2.58
N VAL A 126 18.16 -1.12 2.83
CA VAL A 126 17.54 -1.15 4.16
C VAL A 126 16.73 -2.42 4.32
N SER A 127 16.93 -3.15 5.42
CA SER A 127 16.24 -4.40 5.73
C SER A 127 14.99 -4.17 6.58
N VAL A 128 14.02 -5.10 6.53
CA VAL A 128 12.88 -5.13 7.46
C VAL A 128 13.02 -6.36 8.35
N LEU A 129 13.16 -6.14 9.64
CA LEU A 129 13.39 -7.18 10.62
C LEU A 129 12.16 -7.35 11.53
N ALA A 130 11.62 -8.56 11.57
CA ALA A 130 10.54 -8.94 12.48
C ALA A 130 11.06 -10.01 13.46
N PRO A 131 11.09 -9.74 14.78
CA PRO A 131 11.53 -10.70 15.79
C PRO A 131 10.65 -11.95 15.88
N THR A 132 9.37 -11.79 15.52
CA THR A 132 8.38 -12.87 15.45
C THR A 132 7.91 -13.07 14.03
N GLY A 133 8.03 -14.29 13.50
CA GLY A 133 7.59 -14.62 12.14
C GLY A 133 8.67 -14.46 11.06
N LEU A 134 8.23 -14.12 9.86
CA LEU A 134 9.12 -13.93 8.70
C LEU A 134 9.85 -12.59 8.80
N SER A 135 11.16 -12.62 8.91
CA SER A 135 12.01 -11.45 8.75
C SER A 135 12.57 -11.41 7.34
N PHE A 136 12.55 -10.23 6.72
CA PHE A 136 13.16 -10.02 5.40
C PHE A 136 14.51 -9.34 5.60
N ASP A 137 15.49 -10.14 5.94
CA ASP A 137 16.87 -9.74 5.81
C ASP A 137 17.26 -9.87 4.33
N LEU A 138 17.16 -8.75 3.62
CA LEU A 138 17.43 -8.67 2.19
C LEU A 138 18.91 -8.91 1.84
N SER A 139 19.79 -8.98 2.83
CA SER A 139 21.20 -9.34 2.66
C SER A 139 21.38 -10.86 2.45
N THR A 140 20.44 -11.68 2.93
CA THR A 140 20.51 -13.14 2.87
C THR A 140 19.88 -13.72 1.61
N ALA A 141 20.36 -14.90 1.19
CA ALA A 141 19.78 -15.63 0.06
C ALA A 141 18.31 -16.03 0.31
N SER A 142 17.97 -16.41 1.55
CA SER A 142 16.58 -16.74 1.94
C SER A 142 15.66 -15.53 1.91
N GLY A 143 16.13 -14.34 2.32
CA GLY A 143 15.36 -13.09 2.22
C GLY A 143 15.09 -12.70 0.78
N LYS A 144 16.09 -12.86 -0.11
CA LYS A 144 15.93 -12.63 -1.56
C LYS A 144 14.92 -13.59 -2.18
N LEU A 145 15.00 -14.88 -1.86
CA LEU A 145 14.04 -15.90 -2.32
C LEU A 145 12.61 -15.56 -1.87
N MET A 146 12.44 -15.24 -0.59
CA MET A 146 11.14 -14.88 -0.03
C MET A 146 10.54 -13.65 -0.73
N ARG A 147 11.35 -12.62 -1.00
CA ARG A 147 10.92 -11.46 -1.79
C ARG A 147 10.39 -11.87 -3.17
N THR A 148 11.09 -12.75 -3.86
CA THR A 148 10.67 -13.25 -5.19
C THR A 148 9.34 -14.00 -5.10
N ILE A 149 9.16 -14.84 -4.09
CA ILE A 149 7.89 -15.57 -3.86
C ILE A 149 6.74 -14.58 -3.60
N MET A 150 6.96 -13.59 -2.75
CA MET A 150 5.95 -12.57 -2.43
C MET A 150 5.60 -11.70 -3.64
N ALA A 151 6.58 -11.36 -4.48
CA ALA A 151 6.35 -10.63 -5.72
C ALA A 151 5.46 -11.43 -6.69
N GLY A 152 5.76 -12.72 -6.89
CA GLY A 152 4.93 -13.61 -7.70
C GLY A 152 3.51 -13.77 -7.16
N LEU A 153 3.34 -13.86 -5.84
CA LEU A 153 2.02 -13.93 -5.22
C LEU A 153 1.21 -12.64 -5.43
N ALA A 154 1.85 -11.48 -5.30
CA ALA A 154 1.20 -10.19 -5.53
C ALA A 154 0.78 -9.99 -7.01
N GLU A 155 1.57 -10.50 -7.95
CA GLU A 155 1.22 -10.50 -9.38
C GLU A 155 0.04 -11.42 -9.66
N PHE A 156 0.05 -12.63 -9.12
CA PHE A 156 -1.05 -13.58 -9.22
C PHE A 156 -2.37 -13.02 -8.64
N GLU A 157 -2.36 -12.41 -7.45
CA GLU A 157 -3.54 -11.74 -6.89
C GLU A 157 -4.08 -10.64 -7.81
N ARG A 158 -3.19 -9.87 -8.43
CA ARG A 158 -3.57 -8.82 -9.40
C ARG A 158 -4.25 -9.40 -10.63
N ASP A 159 -3.73 -10.49 -11.14
CA ASP A 159 -4.29 -11.13 -12.33
C ASP A 159 -5.65 -11.76 -12.04
N LEU A 160 -5.83 -12.40 -10.88
CA LEU A 160 -7.14 -12.86 -10.43
C LEU A 160 -8.18 -11.73 -10.33
N ILE A 161 -7.77 -10.57 -9.82
CA ILE A 161 -8.66 -9.39 -9.76
C ILE A 161 -9.02 -8.93 -11.17
N ARG A 162 -8.06 -8.86 -12.09
CA ARG A 162 -8.30 -8.49 -13.50
C ARG A 162 -9.26 -9.44 -14.19
N GLU A 163 -9.11 -10.75 -13.97
CA GLU A 163 -10.03 -11.76 -14.51
C GLU A 163 -11.44 -11.59 -13.98
N ARG A 164 -11.59 -11.40 -12.66
CA ARG A 164 -12.91 -11.15 -12.04
C ARG A 164 -13.57 -9.88 -12.60
N VAL A 165 -12.82 -8.81 -12.77
CA VAL A 165 -13.33 -7.57 -13.36
C VAL A 165 -13.74 -7.78 -14.82
N LYS A 166 -12.92 -8.45 -15.64
CA LYS A 166 -13.26 -8.78 -17.04
C LYS A 166 -14.54 -9.62 -17.13
N SER A 167 -14.64 -10.67 -16.33
CA SER A 167 -15.81 -11.53 -16.25
C SER A 167 -17.07 -10.76 -15.81
N GLY A 168 -16.94 -9.92 -14.78
CA GLY A 168 -18.04 -9.06 -14.31
C GLY A 168 -18.51 -8.07 -15.38
N LEU A 169 -17.57 -7.44 -16.10
CA LEU A 169 -17.91 -6.54 -17.22
C LEU A 169 -18.57 -7.28 -18.39
N ALA A 170 -18.09 -8.47 -18.72
CA ALA A 170 -18.71 -9.30 -19.77
C ALA A 170 -20.16 -9.69 -19.39
N SER A 171 -20.36 -10.13 -18.16
CA SER A 171 -21.68 -10.44 -17.62
C SER A 171 -22.61 -9.22 -17.59
N ALA A 172 -22.12 -8.04 -17.23
CA ALA A 172 -22.90 -6.81 -17.24
C ALA A 172 -23.33 -6.43 -18.67
N ARG A 173 -22.41 -6.55 -19.64
CA ARG A 173 -22.74 -6.32 -21.08
C ARG A 173 -23.77 -7.30 -21.58
N ALA A 174 -23.66 -8.58 -21.25
CA ALA A 174 -24.63 -9.60 -21.64
C ALA A 174 -26.06 -9.33 -21.09
N ARG A 175 -26.14 -8.66 -19.93
CA ARG A 175 -27.42 -8.18 -19.36
C ARG A 175 -27.89 -6.84 -19.92
N GLY A 176 -27.22 -6.28 -20.94
CA GLY A 176 -27.60 -5.01 -21.54
C GLY A 176 -27.22 -3.77 -20.71
N VAL A 177 -26.39 -3.93 -19.68
CA VAL A 177 -25.95 -2.78 -18.86
C VAL A 177 -24.98 -1.94 -19.68
N ALA A 178 -25.32 -0.69 -19.95
CA ALA A 178 -24.45 0.25 -20.62
C ALA A 178 -23.31 0.65 -19.67
N LEU A 179 -22.06 0.22 -20.01
CA LEU A 179 -20.88 0.50 -19.21
C LEU A 179 -20.32 1.89 -19.51
N GLY A 180 -19.78 2.52 -18.49
CA GLY A 180 -19.18 3.85 -18.58
C GLY A 180 -20.21 4.97 -18.35
N ARG A 181 -19.79 6.20 -18.65
CA ARG A 181 -20.62 7.38 -18.43
C ARG A 181 -21.74 7.46 -19.46
N GLN A 182 -22.97 7.51 -18.99
CA GLN A 182 -24.14 7.60 -19.85
C GLN A 182 -24.30 8.95 -20.51
N VAL A 183 -25.10 9.02 -21.58
CA VAL A 183 -25.48 10.28 -22.23
C VAL A 183 -26.23 11.15 -21.21
N GLY A 184 -25.91 12.44 -21.16
CA GLY A 184 -26.47 13.38 -20.18
C GLY A 184 -25.71 13.49 -18.86
N GLN A 185 -24.80 12.56 -18.54
CA GLN A 185 -24.03 12.57 -17.28
C GLN A 185 -22.71 13.34 -17.33
N ARG A 186 -22.33 13.88 -18.50
CA ARG A 186 -21.10 14.69 -18.60
C ARG A 186 -21.36 16.10 -18.10
N PRO A 187 -20.43 16.72 -17.36
CA PRO A 187 -20.58 18.13 -16.96
C PRO A 187 -20.83 19.09 -18.15
N SER A 188 -20.28 18.76 -19.33
CA SER A 188 -20.48 19.49 -20.58
C SER A 188 -21.89 19.33 -21.18
N ASP A 189 -22.62 18.28 -20.80
CA ASP A 189 -23.94 17.99 -21.37
C ASP A 189 -24.99 19.05 -20.95
N LYS A 190 -24.80 19.70 -19.80
CA LYS A 190 -25.58 20.85 -19.34
C LYS A 190 -25.48 22.05 -20.32
N LYS A 191 -24.38 22.13 -21.07
CA LYS A 191 -24.11 23.21 -22.03
C LYS A 191 -24.46 22.84 -23.47
N THR A 192 -24.93 21.61 -23.73
CA THR A 192 -25.20 21.08 -25.08
C THR A 192 -26.15 21.98 -25.86
N ARG A 193 -27.29 22.35 -25.26
CA ARG A 193 -28.29 23.22 -25.93
C ARG A 193 -27.69 24.54 -26.37
N ARG A 194 -26.90 25.19 -25.52
CA ARG A 194 -26.23 26.47 -25.83
C ARG A 194 -25.18 26.30 -26.92
N VAL A 195 -24.39 25.22 -26.89
CA VAL A 195 -23.39 24.93 -27.92
C VAL A 195 -24.03 24.74 -29.29
N LEU A 196 -25.12 23.97 -29.36
CA LEU A 196 -25.83 23.69 -30.60
C LEU A 196 -26.52 24.94 -31.16
N GLY A 197 -27.07 25.85 -30.32
CA GLY A 197 -27.61 27.12 -30.71
C GLY A 197 -26.53 28.02 -31.35
N LEU A 198 -25.41 28.26 -30.66
CA LEU A 198 -24.31 29.04 -31.19
C LEU A 198 -23.70 28.47 -32.47
N HIS A 199 -23.74 27.13 -32.63
CA HIS A 199 -23.30 26.53 -33.88
C HIS A 199 -24.28 26.75 -35.03
N ALA A 200 -25.57 26.72 -34.76
CA ALA A 200 -26.62 27.06 -35.75
C ALA A 200 -26.54 28.51 -36.19
N ASP A 201 -26.12 29.44 -35.29
CA ASP A 201 -25.85 30.84 -35.58
C ASP A 201 -24.56 31.08 -36.40
N GLY A 202 -23.88 30.00 -36.83
CA GLY A 202 -22.69 30.07 -37.70
C GLY A 202 -21.37 30.34 -36.96
N LEU A 203 -21.31 30.33 -35.63
CA LEU A 203 -20.08 30.60 -34.90
C LEU A 203 -19.08 29.46 -35.05
N SER A 204 -17.78 29.82 -35.16
CA SER A 204 -16.72 28.83 -35.22
C SER A 204 -16.55 28.07 -33.88
N TYR A 205 -16.10 26.83 -33.94
CA TYR A 205 -15.87 25.99 -32.74
C TYR A 205 -14.95 26.64 -31.68
N ARG A 206 -14.00 27.50 -32.13
CA ARG A 206 -13.12 28.26 -31.21
C ARG A 206 -13.85 29.35 -30.46
N LEU A 207 -14.73 30.08 -31.16
CA LEU A 207 -15.55 31.14 -30.54
C LEU A 207 -16.58 30.52 -29.57
N ILE A 208 -17.26 29.45 -29.98
CA ILE A 208 -18.18 28.75 -29.12
C ILE A 208 -17.46 28.23 -27.85
N ALA A 209 -16.26 27.66 -27.99
CA ALA A 209 -15.47 27.14 -26.86
C ALA A 209 -15.18 28.23 -25.84
N ARG A 210 -14.78 29.45 -26.31
CA ARG A 210 -14.56 30.63 -25.45
C ARG A 210 -15.83 31.06 -24.75
N ASN A 211 -16.95 31.18 -25.49
CA ASN A 211 -18.26 31.64 -24.98
C ASN A 211 -18.83 30.73 -23.87
N VAL A 212 -18.66 29.39 -24.01
CA VAL A 212 -19.26 28.46 -23.07
C VAL A 212 -18.26 27.93 -22.04
N GLY A 213 -16.97 28.33 -22.12
CA GLY A 213 -15.93 27.83 -21.21
C GLY A 213 -15.70 26.31 -21.33
N LEU A 214 -15.58 25.83 -22.57
CA LEU A 214 -15.28 24.41 -22.90
C LEU A 214 -14.06 24.32 -23.82
N SER A 215 -13.44 23.16 -23.92
CA SER A 215 -12.41 22.95 -24.93
C SER A 215 -13.02 22.86 -26.34
N LYS A 216 -12.26 23.27 -27.37
CA LYS A 216 -12.65 23.11 -28.78
C LYS A 216 -13.09 21.66 -29.09
N ASN A 217 -12.34 20.69 -28.61
CA ASN A 217 -12.63 19.28 -28.84
C ASN A 217 -13.96 18.84 -28.19
N THR A 218 -14.27 19.37 -27.02
CA THR A 218 -15.56 19.12 -26.34
C THR A 218 -16.72 19.71 -27.15
N VAL A 219 -16.57 20.92 -27.69
CA VAL A 219 -17.58 21.56 -28.54
C VAL A 219 -17.80 20.74 -29.81
N MET A 220 -16.75 20.33 -30.51
CA MET A 220 -16.82 19.47 -31.69
C MET A 220 -17.55 18.15 -31.39
N ALA A 221 -17.24 17.50 -30.26
CA ALA A 221 -17.87 16.27 -29.84
C ALA A 221 -19.36 16.45 -29.53
N ILE A 222 -19.78 17.60 -28.98
CA ILE A 222 -21.18 17.94 -28.73
C ILE A 222 -21.91 18.12 -30.05
N VAL A 223 -21.38 18.90 -30.99
CA VAL A 223 -21.99 19.15 -32.29
C VAL A 223 -22.14 17.85 -33.08
N LYS A 224 -21.09 17.01 -33.15
CA LYS A 224 -21.14 15.71 -33.84
C LYS A 224 -22.23 14.81 -33.29
N ARG A 225 -22.41 14.75 -31.96
CA ARG A 225 -23.49 13.98 -31.32
C ARG A 225 -24.87 14.56 -31.59
N GLY A 226 -25.00 15.88 -31.59
CA GLY A 226 -26.25 16.57 -31.88
C GLY A 226 -26.69 16.40 -33.33
N SER A 227 -25.75 16.35 -34.28
CA SER A 227 -26.03 16.06 -35.69
C SER A 227 -26.49 14.62 -35.90
N ALA A 228 -25.84 13.66 -35.22
CA ALA A 228 -26.23 12.25 -35.29
C ALA A 228 -27.65 11.98 -34.71
N ALA A 229 -28.05 12.71 -33.66
CA ALA A 229 -29.35 12.57 -33.03
C ALA A 229 -30.49 13.22 -33.84
N ARG A 230 -30.22 14.03 -34.88
CA ARG A 230 -31.20 14.60 -35.80
C ARG A 230 -31.46 13.73 -37.03
N LEU A 231 -30.66 12.68 -37.24
CA LEU A 231 -30.73 11.76 -38.37
C LEU A 231 -31.47 10.44 -38.04
N LEU A 232 -31.88 10.29 -36.78
CA LEU A 232 -32.73 9.22 -36.25
C LEU A 232 -34.12 9.76 -35.88
#